data_792d49b5c18fa6f465343189d43da8e6
#
_entry.id   792d49b5c18fa6f465343189d43da8e6
#
_cell.length_a   1.000
_cell.length_b   1.000
_cell.length_c   1.000
_cell.angle_alpha   90.00
_cell.angle_beta   90.00
_cell.angle_gamma   90.00
#
_symmetry.space_group_name_H-M   'P 1'
#
loop_
_entity.id
_entity.type
_entity.pdbx_description
1 polymer ?
#
loop_
_entity_poly.entity_id
_entity_poly.type
_entity_poly.pdbx_seq_one_letter_code
_entity_poly.pdbx_strand_id
1 'polypeptide(L)'
;EEAMARANMVPKAEILRMAAKVKSGDVCNMQYTSGTTGFPKGVMLTHYNVVNNGKCIGDRMGLSTADRMMIQVPMFHCFGMVLSMTSSMTHGSTMSPMPYFNAKASLSCIHQEKITCFNGVPTMFIAMFNHPDYRKTDFSHMRTGIMAGSGCPPELMRRAAEPDEMHMLGIVSVYGQTESSPGSTMSAWTDSLEVRTETVGYAFPHVQCKVIDPETGKEVGPNVNGEFCSRGYNTMRGYYKMPDATRETVDAEGWLHSGDIVCCDEAGNYRVTGRLKDMIIRGGENIYPKEIEEFIYTHPAVQDVQVIGVPDERYGEEAMALIILKEGQKVSEPEMREYIMSHLARHKVPKYIEFTGTFPMNAAGKVLKYKMREDAVKRLGLGKKK
;
A
#
# COMPACT_ATOMS: atom_id res chain seq x y z
N GLU A 1 6.93 23.64 -20.72
CA GLU A 1 7.57 24.50 -21.74
C GLU A 1 7.97 25.85 -21.15
N GLU A 2 7.07 26.59 -20.47
CA GLU A 2 7.37 27.91 -19.90
C GLU A 2 8.53 27.87 -18.86
N ALA A 3 8.60 26.86 -17.99
CA ALA A 3 9.69 26.68 -17.04
C ALA A 3 11.03 26.44 -17.75
N MET A 4 11.03 25.66 -18.83
CA MET A 4 12.23 25.40 -19.64
C MET A 4 12.69 26.67 -20.39
N ALA A 5 11.76 27.48 -20.90
CA ALA A 5 12.09 28.75 -21.53
C ALA A 5 12.75 29.73 -20.56
N ARG A 6 12.43 29.65 -19.25
CA ARG A 6 13.04 30.48 -18.19
C ARG A 6 14.36 29.93 -17.64
N ALA A 7 14.78 28.72 -18.01
CA ALA A 7 16.00 28.10 -17.48
C ALA A 7 17.26 28.95 -17.71
N ASN A 8 17.33 29.64 -18.82
CA ASN A 8 18.47 30.52 -19.16
C ASN A 8 18.48 31.88 -18.42
N MET A 9 17.41 32.19 -17.67
CA MET A 9 17.30 33.45 -16.91
C MET A 9 18.03 33.36 -15.57
N VAL A 10 18.37 32.13 -15.10
CA VAL A 10 19.08 31.91 -13.85
C VAL A 10 20.51 31.46 -14.14
N PRO A 11 21.54 32.24 -13.74
CA PRO A 11 22.92 31.86 -13.96
C PRO A 11 23.28 30.54 -13.27
N LYS A 12 24.02 29.67 -13.95
CA LYS A 12 24.47 28.37 -13.39
C LYS A 12 25.19 28.53 -12.04
N ALA A 13 25.98 29.61 -11.90
CA ALA A 13 26.67 29.91 -10.65
C ALA A 13 25.71 30.15 -9.48
N GLU A 14 24.57 30.78 -9.71
CA GLU A 14 23.54 30.99 -8.69
C GLU A 14 22.88 29.67 -8.28
N ILE A 15 22.58 28.80 -9.24
CA ILE A 15 22.04 27.45 -8.96
C ILE A 15 23.03 26.66 -8.10
N LEU A 16 24.32 26.67 -8.43
CA LEU A 16 25.35 25.97 -7.67
C LEU A 16 25.53 26.59 -6.26
N ARG A 17 25.45 27.91 -6.13
CA ARG A 17 25.48 28.61 -4.83
C ARG A 17 24.28 28.23 -3.96
N MET A 18 23.09 28.09 -4.53
CA MET A 18 21.90 27.65 -3.81
C MET A 18 22.02 26.16 -3.40
N ALA A 19 22.44 25.30 -4.33
CA ALA A 19 22.63 23.88 -4.08
C ALA A 19 23.64 23.60 -2.95
N ALA A 20 24.73 24.39 -2.87
CA ALA A 20 25.74 24.27 -1.81
C ALA A 20 25.20 24.58 -0.40
N LYS A 21 24.05 25.25 -0.26
CA LYS A 21 23.41 25.55 1.02
C LYS A 21 22.48 24.45 1.50
N VAL A 22 22.07 23.56 0.62
CA VAL A 22 21.13 22.47 0.94
C VAL A 22 21.82 21.47 1.87
N LYS A 23 21.16 21.14 2.97
CA LYS A 23 21.59 20.13 3.94
C LYS A 23 20.70 18.89 3.85
N SER A 24 21.23 17.75 4.20
CA SER A 24 20.50 16.48 4.20
C SER A 24 19.24 16.52 5.09
N GLY A 25 19.26 17.28 6.17
CA GLY A 25 18.12 17.49 7.07
C GLY A 25 17.08 18.52 6.61
N ASP A 26 17.30 19.22 5.48
CA ASP A 26 16.32 20.17 4.97
C ASP A 26 15.11 19.41 4.39
N VAL A 27 13.92 19.99 4.55
CA VAL A 27 12.69 19.46 3.95
C VAL A 27 12.77 19.67 2.44
N CYS A 28 12.79 18.57 1.69
CA CYS A 28 12.82 18.60 0.23
C CYS A 28 11.47 18.32 -0.42
N ASN A 29 10.57 17.72 0.34
CA ASN A 29 9.27 17.30 -0.19
C ASN A 29 8.19 17.45 0.88
N MET A 30 6.99 17.84 0.44
CA MET A 30 5.77 17.87 1.25
C MET A 30 4.68 17.12 0.51
N GLN A 31 4.21 16.02 1.09
CA GLN A 31 3.13 15.23 0.51
C GLN A 31 1.89 15.29 1.37
N TYR A 32 0.76 15.57 0.72
CA TYR A 32 -0.52 15.62 1.40
C TYR A 32 -1.16 14.24 1.45
N THR A 33 -1.46 13.79 2.67
CA THR A 33 -2.24 12.57 2.88
C THR A 33 -3.68 12.94 3.17
N SER A 34 -4.61 12.14 2.65
CA SER A 34 -6.02 12.22 3.05
C SER A 34 -6.14 11.75 4.49
N GLY A 35 -6.04 12.66 5.45
CA GLY A 35 -6.26 12.36 6.86
C GLY A 35 -7.65 11.76 7.08
N THR A 36 -7.75 10.90 8.08
CA THR A 36 -9.03 10.29 8.49
C THR A 36 -10.00 11.29 9.13
N THR A 37 -9.53 12.49 9.42
CA THR A 37 -10.26 13.62 10.04
C THR A 37 -10.80 14.66 9.05
N GLY A 38 -10.71 14.39 7.73
CA GLY A 38 -11.29 15.23 6.68
C GLY A 38 -10.37 16.27 6.06
N PHE A 39 -9.36 16.78 6.76
CA PHE A 39 -8.38 17.72 6.18
C PHE A 39 -7.07 17.01 5.82
N PRO A 40 -6.53 17.24 4.61
CA PRO A 40 -5.23 16.69 4.21
C PRO A 40 -4.11 17.21 5.13
N LYS A 41 -3.23 16.30 5.57
CA LYS A 41 -2.05 16.64 6.37
C LYS A 41 -0.81 16.69 5.47
N GLY A 42 -0.05 17.78 5.52
CA GLY A 42 1.20 17.93 4.75
C GLY A 42 2.37 17.25 5.47
N VAL A 43 2.74 16.08 5.03
CA VAL A 43 3.88 15.31 5.58
C VAL A 43 5.19 15.90 5.06
N MET A 44 6.05 16.37 5.97
CA MET A 44 7.35 16.95 5.62
C MET A 44 8.44 15.87 5.60
N LEU A 45 9.04 15.65 4.43
CA LEU A 45 10.14 14.71 4.22
C LEU A 45 11.44 15.45 3.90
N THR A 46 12.52 15.03 4.52
CA THR A 46 13.86 15.59 4.29
C THR A 46 14.58 14.86 3.16
N HIS A 47 15.64 15.47 2.63
CA HIS A 47 16.54 14.77 1.70
C HIS A 47 17.07 13.47 2.30
N TYR A 48 17.40 13.48 3.59
CA TYR A 48 17.88 12.29 4.30
C TYR A 48 16.86 11.15 4.32
N ASN A 49 15.60 11.47 4.58
CA ASN A 49 14.51 10.49 4.52
C ASN A 49 14.39 9.88 3.12
N VAL A 50 14.18 10.74 2.12
CA VAL A 50 13.82 10.34 0.75
C VAL A 50 14.95 9.54 0.08
N VAL A 51 16.19 10.03 0.17
CA VAL A 51 17.33 9.40 -0.53
C VAL A 51 17.67 8.05 0.10
N ASN A 52 17.73 7.96 1.44
CA ASN A 52 18.03 6.67 2.09
C ASN A 52 16.91 5.64 1.89
N ASN A 53 15.64 6.07 1.93
CA ASN A 53 14.54 5.15 1.67
C ASN A 53 14.57 4.64 0.23
N GLY A 54 14.75 5.53 -0.75
CA GLY A 54 14.94 5.13 -2.16
C GLY A 54 16.11 4.19 -2.36
N LYS A 55 17.23 4.42 -1.67
CA LYS A 55 18.41 3.53 -1.70
C LYS A 55 18.05 2.13 -1.18
N CYS A 56 17.45 2.03 0.02
CA CYS A 56 17.08 0.74 0.60
C CYS A 56 16.05 -0.01 -0.26
N ILE A 57 15.10 0.70 -0.86
CA ILE A 57 14.10 0.12 -1.77
C ILE A 57 14.77 -0.46 -3.00
N GLY A 58 15.66 0.29 -3.65
CA GLY A 58 16.37 -0.19 -4.83
C GLY A 58 17.28 -1.38 -4.53
N ASP A 59 17.95 -1.39 -3.36
CA ASP A 59 18.72 -2.56 -2.89
C ASP A 59 17.83 -3.80 -2.76
N ARG A 60 16.63 -3.67 -2.16
CA ARG A 60 15.67 -4.78 -1.98
C ARG A 60 15.08 -5.26 -3.30
N MET A 61 14.97 -4.40 -4.29
CA MET A 61 14.57 -4.77 -5.67
C MET A 61 15.76 -5.34 -6.48
N GLY A 62 16.98 -5.19 -5.99
CA GLY A 62 18.21 -5.52 -6.72
C GLY A 62 18.40 -4.64 -7.95
N LEU A 63 18.04 -3.36 -7.89
CA LEU A 63 18.19 -2.43 -9.01
C LEU A 63 19.67 -2.17 -9.35
N SER A 64 19.93 -1.91 -10.65
CA SER A 64 21.24 -1.60 -11.18
C SER A 64 21.14 -0.66 -12.38
N THR A 65 22.28 -0.26 -12.93
CA THR A 65 22.35 0.53 -14.17
C THR A 65 21.83 -0.21 -15.42
N ALA A 66 21.66 -1.52 -15.35
CA ALA A 66 21.07 -2.32 -16.43
C ALA A 66 19.54 -2.24 -16.44
N ASP A 67 18.93 -1.72 -15.39
CA ASP A 67 17.48 -1.69 -15.25
C ASP A 67 16.82 -0.53 -15.97
N ARG A 68 15.59 -0.80 -16.42
CA ARG A 68 14.70 0.15 -17.07
C ARG A 68 13.37 0.16 -16.31
N MET A 69 13.20 1.17 -15.46
CA MET A 69 12.04 1.34 -14.60
C MET A 69 10.93 2.09 -15.34
N MET A 70 9.79 1.43 -15.57
CA MET A 70 8.57 2.13 -15.99
C MET A 70 7.88 2.73 -14.77
N ILE A 71 7.67 4.05 -14.79
CA ILE A 71 6.99 4.76 -13.71
C ILE A 71 5.57 5.10 -14.17
N GLN A 72 4.61 4.28 -13.77
CA GLN A 72 3.18 4.42 -14.10
C GLN A 72 2.32 4.82 -12.89
N VAL A 73 2.91 4.82 -11.70
CA VAL A 73 2.28 5.30 -10.47
C VAL A 73 2.50 6.81 -10.32
N PRO A 74 1.56 7.55 -9.69
CA PRO A 74 1.65 9.01 -9.60
C PRO A 74 2.92 9.50 -8.89
N MET A 75 3.71 10.37 -9.56
CA MET A 75 4.94 10.93 -8.98
C MET A 75 4.68 12.00 -7.91
N PHE A 76 3.45 12.49 -7.76
CA PHE A 76 3.05 13.35 -6.64
C PHE A 76 2.76 12.55 -5.35
N HIS A 77 2.84 11.21 -5.42
CA HIS A 77 2.73 10.28 -4.29
C HIS A 77 4.08 9.59 -4.03
N CYS A 78 4.37 9.24 -2.77
CA CYS A 78 5.61 8.55 -2.40
C CYS A 78 5.87 7.29 -3.24
N PHE A 79 4.83 6.60 -3.69
CA PHE A 79 4.98 5.40 -4.52
C PHE A 79 5.70 5.71 -5.84
N GLY A 80 5.33 6.79 -6.51
CA GLY A 80 6.03 7.22 -7.72
C GLY A 80 7.36 7.91 -7.42
N MET A 81 7.36 8.85 -6.45
CA MET A 81 8.52 9.68 -6.18
C MET A 81 9.66 8.89 -5.51
N VAL A 82 9.38 8.14 -4.45
CA VAL A 82 10.45 7.45 -3.68
C VAL A 82 10.66 6.04 -4.17
N LEU A 83 9.59 5.21 -4.23
CA LEU A 83 9.73 3.80 -4.57
C LEU A 83 10.13 3.58 -6.03
N SER A 84 9.81 4.51 -6.95
CA SER A 84 10.15 4.35 -8.35
C SER A 84 11.25 5.31 -8.79
N MET A 85 11.04 6.63 -8.68
CA MET A 85 12.00 7.62 -9.18
C MET A 85 13.29 7.63 -8.34
N THR A 86 13.20 7.82 -7.00
CA THR A 86 14.40 7.95 -6.16
C THR A 86 15.19 6.64 -6.11
N SER A 87 14.52 5.48 -6.05
CA SER A 87 15.19 4.18 -6.10
C SER A 87 15.96 3.98 -7.41
N SER A 88 15.39 4.41 -8.53
CA SER A 88 16.06 4.39 -9.84
C SER A 88 17.27 5.34 -9.87
N MET A 89 17.11 6.57 -9.36
CA MET A 89 18.20 7.55 -9.32
C MET A 89 19.39 7.06 -8.47
N THR A 90 19.13 6.45 -7.32
CA THR A 90 20.19 5.95 -6.43
C THR A 90 20.93 4.74 -6.99
N HIS A 91 20.37 4.04 -7.97
CA HIS A 91 20.96 2.86 -8.62
C HIS A 91 21.37 3.09 -10.08
N GLY A 92 21.16 4.31 -10.59
CA GLY A 92 21.51 4.66 -11.97
C GLY A 92 20.64 3.97 -13.03
N SER A 93 19.45 3.51 -12.67
CA SER A 93 18.52 2.85 -13.59
C SER A 93 17.92 3.85 -14.57
N THR A 94 17.64 3.42 -15.80
CA THR A 94 16.89 4.22 -16.77
C THR A 94 15.44 4.35 -16.31
N MET A 95 14.86 5.53 -16.43
CA MET A 95 13.47 5.79 -16.08
C MET A 95 12.63 6.06 -17.32
N SER A 96 11.46 5.41 -17.43
CA SER A 96 10.45 5.62 -18.46
C SER A 96 9.14 6.10 -17.80
N PRO A 97 9.01 7.41 -17.49
CA PRO A 97 7.84 7.94 -16.82
C PRO A 97 6.65 8.02 -17.79
N MET A 98 5.48 7.60 -17.30
CA MET A 98 4.21 7.69 -18.01
C MET A 98 3.36 8.82 -17.41
N PRO A 99 2.57 9.55 -18.22
CA PRO A 99 1.73 10.63 -17.72
C PRO A 99 0.68 10.15 -16.70
N TYR A 100 0.13 8.95 -16.93
CA TYR A 100 -0.84 8.27 -16.08
C TYR A 100 -0.90 6.79 -16.45
N PHE A 101 -1.46 5.98 -15.56
CA PHE A 101 -1.67 4.56 -15.84
C PHE A 101 -2.74 4.36 -16.91
N ASN A 102 -2.40 3.56 -17.92
CA ASN A 102 -3.31 3.02 -18.90
C ASN A 102 -2.79 1.65 -19.34
N ALA A 103 -3.58 0.59 -19.16
CA ALA A 103 -3.13 -0.79 -19.38
C ALA A 103 -2.53 -1.02 -20.78
N LYS A 104 -3.17 -0.49 -21.82
CA LYS A 104 -2.64 -0.59 -23.22
C LYS A 104 -1.29 0.11 -23.38
N ALA A 105 -1.18 1.33 -22.87
CA ALA A 105 0.05 2.10 -22.96
C ALA A 105 1.18 1.47 -22.13
N SER A 106 0.85 0.92 -20.95
CA SER A 106 1.82 0.22 -20.10
C SER A 106 2.35 -1.04 -20.78
N LEU A 107 1.47 -1.87 -21.36
CA LEU A 107 1.88 -3.07 -22.11
C LEU A 107 2.72 -2.71 -23.35
N SER A 108 2.35 -1.65 -24.06
CA SER A 108 3.15 -1.16 -25.20
C SER A 108 4.53 -0.67 -24.74
N CYS A 109 4.62 0.07 -23.63
CA CYS A 109 5.88 0.54 -23.06
C CYS A 109 6.78 -0.64 -22.66
N ILE A 110 6.22 -1.65 -21.96
CA ILE A 110 6.95 -2.86 -21.58
C ILE A 110 7.58 -3.52 -22.79
N HIS A 111 6.80 -3.75 -23.85
CA HIS A 111 7.24 -4.40 -25.07
C HIS A 111 8.29 -3.58 -25.83
N GLN A 112 8.02 -2.29 -26.07
CA GLN A 112 8.86 -1.43 -26.93
C GLN A 112 10.13 -0.97 -26.25
N GLU A 113 10.04 -0.57 -24.98
CA GLU A 113 11.16 -0.03 -24.21
C GLU A 113 11.96 -1.11 -23.47
N LYS A 114 11.59 -2.38 -23.61
CA LYS A 114 12.25 -3.52 -22.94
C LYS A 114 12.38 -3.26 -21.44
N ILE A 115 11.25 -2.91 -20.82
CA ILE A 115 11.18 -2.60 -19.39
C ILE A 115 11.59 -3.83 -18.57
N THR A 116 12.44 -3.63 -17.56
CA THR A 116 12.89 -4.69 -16.66
C THR A 116 12.16 -4.69 -15.33
N CYS A 117 11.58 -3.56 -14.96
CA CYS A 117 10.87 -3.41 -13.69
C CYS A 117 9.80 -2.32 -13.76
N PHE A 118 8.74 -2.50 -13.01
CA PHE A 118 7.75 -1.46 -12.69
C PHE A 118 7.12 -1.69 -11.32
N ASN A 119 6.56 -0.62 -10.76
CA ASN A 119 5.82 -0.65 -9.51
C ASN A 119 4.34 -0.35 -9.78
N GLY A 120 3.45 -1.00 -9.04
CA GLY A 120 2.01 -0.81 -9.21
C GLY A 120 1.18 -1.25 -8.02
N VAL A 121 -0.07 -0.79 -8.01
CA VAL A 121 -1.09 -1.31 -7.11
C VAL A 121 -1.78 -2.53 -7.73
N PRO A 122 -2.38 -3.44 -6.95
CA PRO A 122 -3.01 -4.66 -7.48
C PRO A 122 -3.95 -4.43 -8.65
N THR A 123 -4.75 -3.38 -8.61
CA THR A 123 -5.71 -3.06 -9.70
C THR A 123 -5.04 -2.76 -11.03
N MET A 124 -3.81 -2.22 -11.04
CA MET A 124 -3.05 -2.01 -12.27
C MET A 124 -2.61 -3.35 -12.89
N PHE A 125 -2.16 -4.30 -12.07
CA PHE A 125 -1.81 -5.65 -12.52
C PHE A 125 -3.03 -6.37 -13.10
N ILE A 126 -4.16 -6.34 -12.38
CA ILE A 126 -5.42 -6.93 -12.85
C ILE A 126 -5.85 -6.33 -14.19
N ALA A 127 -5.79 -5.01 -14.34
CA ALA A 127 -6.13 -4.33 -15.59
C ALA A 127 -5.23 -4.74 -16.75
N MET A 128 -3.92 -4.90 -16.51
CA MET A 128 -2.98 -5.40 -17.53
C MET A 128 -3.25 -6.87 -17.88
N PHE A 129 -3.45 -7.75 -16.90
CA PHE A 129 -3.76 -9.16 -17.12
C PHE A 129 -5.02 -9.39 -17.95
N ASN A 130 -6.02 -8.53 -17.78
CA ASN A 130 -7.30 -8.63 -18.49
C ASN A 130 -7.31 -7.91 -19.86
N HIS A 131 -6.21 -7.23 -20.22
CA HIS A 131 -6.17 -6.47 -21.47
C HIS A 131 -5.95 -7.40 -22.69
N PRO A 132 -6.63 -7.20 -23.85
CA PRO A 132 -6.46 -8.02 -25.06
C PRO A 132 -5.03 -8.10 -25.60
N ASP A 133 -4.22 -7.06 -25.36
CA ASP A 133 -2.82 -7.03 -25.80
C ASP A 133 -1.86 -7.70 -24.81
N TYR A 134 -2.33 -8.19 -23.67
CA TYR A 134 -1.50 -8.83 -22.67
C TYR A 134 -0.67 -9.99 -23.24
N ARG A 135 -1.34 -10.94 -23.92
CA ARG A 135 -0.67 -12.12 -24.51
C ARG A 135 0.19 -11.81 -25.73
N LYS A 136 0.17 -10.56 -26.23
CA LYS A 136 1.03 -10.09 -27.33
C LYS A 136 2.26 -9.35 -26.83
N THR A 137 2.31 -9.07 -25.53
CA THR A 137 3.40 -8.29 -24.90
C THR A 137 4.56 -9.20 -24.60
N ASP A 138 5.77 -8.76 -24.95
CA ASP A 138 7.01 -9.44 -24.61
C ASP A 138 7.46 -9.04 -23.20
N PHE A 139 7.35 -9.95 -22.25
CA PHE A 139 7.77 -9.78 -20.87
C PHE A 139 9.17 -10.38 -20.58
N SER A 140 9.90 -10.89 -21.58
CA SER A 140 11.16 -11.59 -21.38
C SER A 140 12.25 -10.76 -20.71
N HIS A 141 12.15 -9.44 -20.76
CA HIS A 141 13.06 -8.51 -20.10
C HIS A 141 12.68 -8.16 -18.65
N MET A 142 11.43 -8.47 -18.27
CA MET A 142 10.96 -8.18 -16.92
C MET A 142 11.65 -9.07 -15.90
N ARG A 143 11.94 -8.55 -14.70
CA ARG A 143 12.56 -9.35 -13.65
C ARG A 143 12.09 -9.01 -12.23
N THR A 144 11.72 -7.77 -11.95
CA THR A 144 11.38 -7.31 -10.60
C THR A 144 10.35 -6.19 -10.64
N GLY A 145 9.87 -5.79 -9.48
CA GLY A 145 8.95 -4.69 -9.26
C GLY A 145 8.30 -4.78 -7.89
N ILE A 146 7.52 -3.78 -7.55
CA ILE A 146 6.79 -3.72 -6.30
C ILE A 146 5.29 -3.82 -6.57
N MET A 147 4.60 -4.72 -5.86
CA MET A 147 3.15 -4.66 -5.71
C MET A 147 2.84 -4.21 -4.29
N ALA A 148 2.21 -3.04 -4.14
CA ALA A 148 1.93 -2.42 -2.84
C ALA A 148 0.80 -1.37 -2.92
N GLY A 149 0.59 -0.63 -1.82
CA GLY A 149 -0.37 0.49 -1.75
C GLY A 149 -1.78 0.10 -1.30
N SER A 150 -2.09 -1.17 -1.31
CA SER A 150 -3.29 -1.78 -0.74
C SER A 150 -3.00 -3.23 -0.34
N GLY A 151 -3.98 -3.98 0.12
CA GLY A 151 -3.81 -5.43 0.31
C GLY A 151 -3.43 -6.08 -1.02
N CYS A 152 -2.29 -6.75 -1.05
CA CYS A 152 -1.79 -7.43 -2.25
C CYS A 152 -2.19 -8.91 -2.17
N PRO A 153 -3.10 -9.40 -3.04
CA PRO A 153 -3.46 -10.80 -3.04
C PRO A 153 -2.23 -11.67 -3.39
N PRO A 154 -1.87 -12.66 -2.57
CA PRO A 154 -0.72 -13.52 -2.83
C PRO A 154 -0.76 -14.19 -4.20
N GLU A 155 -1.94 -14.66 -4.62
CA GLU A 155 -2.14 -15.31 -5.93
C GLU A 155 -1.85 -14.36 -7.11
N LEU A 156 -2.19 -13.07 -6.97
CA LEU A 156 -1.89 -12.08 -8.00
C LEU A 156 -0.38 -11.84 -8.12
N MET A 157 0.31 -11.79 -6.99
CA MET A 157 1.76 -11.66 -6.98
C MET A 157 2.46 -12.91 -7.52
N ARG A 158 1.99 -14.11 -7.15
CA ARG A 158 2.48 -15.38 -7.71
C ARG A 158 2.33 -15.40 -9.21
N ARG A 159 1.15 -15.04 -9.71
CA ARG A 159 0.90 -14.95 -11.14
C ARG A 159 1.83 -13.96 -11.84
N ALA A 160 2.09 -12.79 -11.26
CA ALA A 160 3.03 -11.84 -11.85
C ALA A 160 4.47 -12.37 -11.87
N ALA A 161 4.82 -13.25 -10.92
CA ALA A 161 6.14 -13.89 -10.84
C ALA A 161 6.31 -15.06 -11.82
N GLU A 162 5.24 -15.63 -12.39
CA GLU A 162 5.34 -16.78 -13.29
C GLU A 162 6.14 -16.44 -14.56
N PRO A 163 7.06 -17.34 -15.02
CA PRO A 163 7.90 -17.10 -16.20
C PRO A 163 7.12 -16.90 -17.50
N ASP A 164 5.96 -17.52 -17.64
CA ASP A 164 5.08 -17.46 -18.81
C ASP A 164 3.95 -16.40 -18.68
N GLU A 165 3.96 -15.66 -17.58
CA GLU A 165 3.08 -14.52 -17.34
C GLU A 165 3.86 -13.19 -17.42
N MET A 166 4.00 -12.40 -16.33
CA MET A 166 4.75 -11.14 -16.38
C MET A 166 6.27 -11.31 -16.19
N HIS A 167 6.74 -12.50 -15.92
CA HIS A 167 8.17 -12.80 -15.71
C HIS A 167 8.84 -11.97 -14.60
N MET A 168 8.05 -11.45 -13.64
CA MET A 168 8.56 -10.65 -12.53
C MET A 168 9.10 -11.56 -11.41
N LEU A 169 10.10 -12.39 -11.73
CA LEU A 169 10.65 -13.42 -10.82
C LEU A 169 11.09 -12.88 -9.47
N GLY A 170 11.50 -11.61 -9.42
CA GLY A 170 11.90 -10.89 -8.20
C GLY A 170 10.87 -9.87 -7.74
N ILE A 171 9.55 -10.06 -8.02
CA ILE A 171 8.51 -9.16 -7.49
C ILE A 171 8.53 -9.18 -5.97
N VAL A 172 8.36 -8.02 -5.34
CA VAL A 172 8.44 -7.82 -3.88
C VAL A 172 7.25 -7.02 -3.35
N SER A 173 7.03 -7.12 -2.05
CA SER A 173 6.06 -6.30 -1.32
C SER A 173 6.77 -5.36 -0.37
N VAL A 174 6.22 -4.15 -0.19
CA VAL A 174 6.71 -3.12 0.72
C VAL A 174 5.58 -2.60 1.58
N TYR A 175 5.87 -2.33 2.84
CA TYR A 175 4.92 -1.73 3.76
C TYR A 175 5.47 -0.46 4.38
N GLY A 176 4.56 0.48 4.55
CA GLY A 176 4.76 1.75 5.22
C GLY A 176 3.73 2.78 4.77
N GLN A 177 3.98 4.02 5.12
CA GLN A 177 3.06 5.15 4.86
C GLN A 177 3.88 6.41 4.54
N THR A 178 3.23 7.45 4.05
CA THR A 178 3.93 8.70 3.67
C THR A 178 4.79 9.22 4.82
N GLU A 179 4.32 9.09 6.06
CA GLU A 179 4.99 9.47 7.29
C GLU A 179 6.27 8.66 7.58
N SER A 180 6.46 7.52 6.91
CA SER A 180 7.69 6.70 6.97
C SER A 180 8.50 6.70 5.67
N SER A 181 8.32 7.66 4.78
CA SER A 181 9.17 8.05 3.63
C SER A 181 9.28 7.13 2.38
N PRO A 182 8.38 6.23 2.00
CA PRO A 182 7.26 5.67 2.69
C PRO A 182 7.54 4.29 3.31
N GLY A 183 8.68 3.64 3.05
CA GLY A 183 8.95 2.25 3.43
C GLY A 183 9.50 2.12 4.86
N SER A 184 8.97 1.17 5.62
CA SER A 184 9.50 0.71 6.89
C SER A 184 9.97 -0.73 6.83
N THR A 185 9.23 -1.60 6.12
CA THR A 185 9.59 -3.00 5.87
C THR A 185 9.44 -3.33 4.40
N MET A 186 10.17 -4.32 3.92
CA MET A 186 10.11 -4.80 2.55
C MET A 186 10.75 -6.19 2.46
N SER A 187 10.21 -7.08 1.65
CA SER A 187 10.91 -8.30 1.25
C SER A 187 12.04 -7.99 0.25
N ALA A 188 13.04 -8.85 0.16
CA ALA A 188 14.09 -8.72 -0.86
C ALA A 188 13.78 -9.59 -2.08
N TRP A 189 14.24 -9.19 -3.25
CA TRP A 189 14.07 -9.94 -4.50
C TRP A 189 14.70 -11.36 -4.46
N THR A 190 15.63 -11.59 -3.54
CA THR A 190 16.28 -12.88 -3.28
C THR A 190 15.57 -13.77 -2.28
N ASP A 191 14.57 -13.24 -1.57
CA ASP A 191 13.79 -14.04 -0.62
C ASP A 191 12.93 -15.08 -1.34
N SER A 192 12.50 -16.11 -0.62
CA SER A 192 11.58 -17.09 -1.17
C SER A 192 10.29 -16.44 -1.67
N LEU A 193 9.66 -17.05 -2.68
CA LEU A 193 8.38 -16.54 -3.22
C LEU A 193 7.32 -16.41 -2.12
N GLU A 194 7.30 -17.35 -1.16
CA GLU A 194 6.39 -17.32 -0.02
C GLU A 194 6.59 -16.05 0.82
N VAL A 195 7.82 -15.74 1.26
CA VAL A 195 8.11 -14.51 2.02
C VAL A 195 7.67 -13.27 1.24
N ARG A 196 7.93 -13.20 -0.05
CA ARG A 196 7.61 -12.05 -0.91
C ARG A 196 6.11 -11.86 -1.13
N THR A 197 5.33 -12.94 -1.14
CA THR A 197 3.89 -12.90 -1.43
C THR A 197 3.00 -12.91 -0.19
N GLU A 198 3.44 -13.58 0.89
CA GLU A 198 2.65 -13.75 2.11
C GLU A 198 2.97 -12.71 3.19
N THR A 199 4.08 -11.99 3.05
CA THR A 199 4.52 -11.00 4.03
C THR A 199 4.83 -9.66 3.37
N VAL A 200 5.02 -8.64 4.19
CA VAL A 200 5.57 -7.35 3.75
C VAL A 200 7.06 -7.24 4.12
N GLY A 201 7.70 -8.39 4.25
CA GLY A 201 9.11 -8.52 4.57
C GLY A 201 9.49 -8.05 5.97
N TYR A 202 10.70 -7.61 6.12
CA TYR A 202 11.34 -7.25 7.39
C TYR A 202 11.91 -5.83 7.33
N ALA A 203 12.25 -5.28 8.50
CA ALA A 203 12.71 -3.89 8.66
C ALA A 203 13.85 -3.53 7.69
N PHE A 204 13.85 -2.30 7.20
CA PHE A 204 15.00 -1.76 6.47
C PHE A 204 16.23 -1.63 7.39
N PRO A 205 17.46 -1.65 6.83
CA PRO A 205 18.65 -1.30 7.58
C PRO A 205 18.47 0.06 8.28
N HIS A 206 18.87 0.16 9.55
CA HIS A 206 18.75 1.37 10.37
C HIS A 206 17.32 1.85 10.63
N VAL A 207 16.32 1.00 10.44
CA VAL A 207 14.93 1.20 10.87
C VAL A 207 14.62 0.16 11.94
N GLN A 208 14.18 0.63 13.10
CA GLN A 208 13.67 -0.22 14.18
C GLN A 208 12.17 -0.36 13.99
N CYS A 209 11.67 -1.58 14.13
CA CYS A 209 10.25 -1.88 14.08
C CYS A 209 9.85 -2.70 15.31
N LYS A 210 8.66 -2.42 15.84
CA LYS A 210 8.04 -3.20 16.91
C LYS A 210 6.54 -3.30 16.69
N VAL A 211 5.94 -4.27 17.34
CA VAL A 211 4.49 -4.46 17.41
C VAL A 211 4.06 -4.29 18.86
N ILE A 212 3.12 -3.42 19.12
CA ILE A 212 2.65 -3.12 20.48
C ILE A 212 1.16 -3.42 20.62
N ASP A 213 0.77 -3.82 21.79
CA ASP A 213 -0.63 -3.85 22.19
C ASP A 213 -1.15 -2.40 22.26
N PRO A 214 -2.19 -2.03 21.49
CA PRO A 214 -2.65 -0.64 21.40
C PRO A 214 -3.31 -0.13 22.71
N GLU A 215 -3.71 -1.02 23.62
CA GLU A 215 -4.34 -0.62 24.89
C GLU A 215 -3.27 -0.39 25.98
N THR A 216 -2.28 -1.25 26.04
CA THR A 216 -1.26 -1.21 27.09
C THR A 216 0.05 -0.54 26.68
N GLY A 217 0.27 -0.33 25.37
CA GLY A 217 1.51 0.18 24.81
C GLY A 217 2.72 -0.78 24.92
N LYS A 218 2.51 -1.99 25.42
CA LYS A 218 3.59 -2.97 25.59
C LYS A 218 3.85 -3.73 24.29
N GLU A 219 5.12 -4.04 24.05
CA GLU A 219 5.50 -4.88 22.93
C GLU A 219 4.92 -6.29 23.07
N VAL A 220 4.41 -6.85 21.96
CA VAL A 220 3.83 -8.18 21.91
C VAL A 220 4.81 -9.19 21.34
N GLY A 221 4.58 -10.48 21.62
CA GLY A 221 5.42 -11.57 21.11
C GLY A 221 5.13 -11.90 19.63
N PRO A 222 5.90 -12.85 19.06
CA PRO A 222 5.70 -13.29 17.68
C PRO A 222 4.28 -13.83 17.44
N ASN A 223 3.79 -13.60 16.23
CA ASN A 223 2.46 -14.02 15.75
C ASN A 223 1.27 -13.43 16.53
N VAL A 224 1.49 -12.41 17.36
CA VAL A 224 0.44 -11.67 18.05
C VAL A 224 0.16 -10.36 17.29
N ASN A 225 -1.11 -10.10 17.04
CA ASN A 225 -1.55 -8.86 16.41
C ASN A 225 -1.38 -7.66 17.34
N GLY A 226 -0.87 -6.55 16.82
CA GLY A 226 -0.73 -5.30 17.54
C GLY A 226 -0.49 -4.13 16.59
N GLU A 227 -0.39 -2.91 17.11
CA GLU A 227 -0.05 -1.74 16.32
C GLU A 227 1.41 -1.78 15.88
N PHE A 228 1.65 -1.55 14.60
CA PHE A 228 3.00 -1.40 14.07
C PHE A 228 3.57 -0.03 14.41
N CYS A 229 4.76 -0.03 14.99
CA CYS A 229 5.53 1.19 15.22
C CYS A 229 6.91 1.07 14.57
N SER A 230 7.38 2.17 13.99
CA SER A 230 8.72 2.25 13.39
C SER A 230 9.47 3.48 13.86
N ARG A 231 10.82 3.37 13.90
CA ARG A 231 11.71 4.47 14.26
C ARG A 231 12.99 4.37 13.47
N GLY A 232 13.39 5.47 12.83
CA GLY A 232 14.64 5.50 12.08
C GLY A 232 14.75 6.72 11.17
N TYR A 233 15.70 6.64 10.24
CA TYR A 233 15.92 7.70 9.25
C TYR A 233 14.69 7.96 8.38
N ASN A 234 13.77 7.01 8.27
CA ASN A 234 12.57 7.08 7.45
C ASN A 234 11.43 7.88 8.10
N THR A 235 11.46 8.11 9.41
CA THR A 235 10.41 8.87 10.11
C THR A 235 10.37 10.32 9.61
N MET A 236 9.19 10.82 9.24
CA MET A 236 8.95 12.19 8.80
C MET A 236 9.44 13.22 9.81
N ARG A 237 9.73 14.43 9.35
CA ARG A 237 10.02 15.56 10.26
C ARG A 237 8.78 16.02 11.06
N GLY A 238 7.57 15.74 10.52
CA GLY A 238 6.29 16.09 11.12
C GLY A 238 5.29 16.58 10.07
N TYR A 239 4.09 16.91 10.52
CA TYR A 239 3.08 17.55 9.69
C TYR A 239 3.26 19.07 9.65
N TYR A 240 3.20 19.65 8.47
CA TYR A 240 3.36 21.09 8.26
C TYR A 240 2.32 21.89 9.05
N LYS A 241 2.77 22.78 9.93
CA LYS A 241 1.94 23.63 10.82
C LYS A 241 0.93 22.87 11.69
N MET A 242 1.18 21.58 11.97
CA MET A 242 0.31 20.74 12.80
C MET A 242 1.12 20.02 13.89
N PRO A 243 1.67 20.75 14.89
CA PRO A 243 2.53 20.17 15.91
C PRO A 243 1.81 19.15 16.80
N ASP A 244 0.52 19.38 17.10
CA ASP A 244 -0.25 18.46 17.93
C ASP A 244 -0.47 17.12 17.23
N ALA A 245 -0.93 17.14 15.98
CA ALA A 245 -1.05 15.93 15.17
C ALA A 245 0.28 15.20 14.97
N THR A 246 1.38 15.96 14.93
CA THR A 246 2.73 15.37 14.86
C THR A 246 3.05 14.60 16.15
N ARG A 247 2.78 15.17 17.33
CA ARG A 247 3.01 14.51 18.63
C ARG A 247 2.10 13.29 18.86
N GLU A 248 0.89 13.30 18.31
CA GLU A 248 -0.01 12.14 18.35
C GLU A 248 0.48 10.99 17.47
N THR A 249 1.23 11.30 16.40
CA THR A 249 1.69 10.31 15.41
C THR A 249 3.11 9.84 15.66
N VAL A 250 3.99 10.73 16.15
CA VAL A 250 5.37 10.42 16.53
C VAL A 250 5.55 10.77 17.99
N ASP A 251 5.80 9.75 18.81
CA ASP A 251 5.95 9.90 20.25
C ASP A 251 7.27 10.60 20.66
N ALA A 252 7.42 10.83 21.97
CA ALA A 252 8.60 11.51 22.52
C ALA A 252 9.91 10.71 22.34
N GLU A 253 9.82 9.40 22.14
CA GLU A 253 10.97 8.52 21.88
C GLU A 253 11.30 8.40 20.38
N GLY A 254 10.49 9.03 19.51
CA GLY A 254 10.65 9.03 18.07
C GLY A 254 10.00 7.83 17.36
N TRP A 255 9.15 7.08 18.03
CA TRP A 255 8.37 6.02 17.39
C TRP A 255 7.19 6.61 16.63
N LEU A 256 7.11 6.25 15.35
CA LEU A 256 5.97 6.52 14.48
C LEU A 256 4.91 5.45 14.72
N HIS A 257 3.76 5.84 15.22
CA HIS A 257 2.57 5.02 15.38
C HIS A 257 1.81 4.96 14.06
N SER A 258 1.75 3.78 13.44
CA SER A 258 1.18 3.66 12.09
C SER A 258 -0.34 3.68 12.05
N GLY A 259 -0.99 3.27 13.14
CA GLY A 259 -2.42 2.97 13.17
C GLY A 259 -2.80 1.72 12.35
N ASP A 260 -1.83 0.95 11.86
CA ASP A 260 -2.05 -0.32 11.17
C ASP A 260 -1.77 -1.48 12.14
N ILE A 261 -2.58 -2.52 12.06
CA ILE A 261 -2.42 -3.74 12.84
C ILE A 261 -1.61 -4.75 12.02
N VAL A 262 -0.58 -5.26 12.65
CA VAL A 262 0.33 -6.25 12.06
C VAL A 262 0.63 -7.37 13.05
N CYS A 263 1.13 -8.49 12.56
CA CYS A 263 1.88 -9.46 13.36
C CYS A 263 3.28 -9.62 12.75
N CYS A 264 4.24 -10.01 13.60
CA CYS A 264 5.60 -10.34 13.21
C CYS A 264 5.84 -11.82 13.48
N ASP A 265 6.39 -12.57 12.53
CA ASP A 265 6.74 -13.96 12.74
C ASP A 265 8.08 -14.11 13.50
N GLU A 266 8.45 -15.35 13.83
CA GLU A 266 9.72 -15.65 14.53
C GLU A 266 10.96 -15.33 13.69
N ALA A 267 10.82 -15.26 12.35
CA ALA A 267 11.89 -14.89 11.44
C ALA A 267 12.02 -13.36 11.24
N GLY A 268 11.14 -12.58 11.85
CA GLY A 268 11.13 -11.11 11.77
C GLY A 268 10.41 -10.55 10.55
N ASN A 269 9.62 -11.36 9.83
CA ASN A 269 8.77 -10.86 8.75
C ASN A 269 7.44 -10.35 9.28
N TYR A 270 7.00 -9.24 8.73
CA TYR A 270 5.75 -8.59 9.12
C TYR A 270 4.61 -8.97 8.16
N ARG A 271 3.41 -9.08 8.72
CA ARG A 271 2.18 -9.32 7.96
C ARG A 271 1.13 -8.32 8.42
N VAL A 272 0.61 -7.53 7.49
CA VAL A 272 -0.44 -6.55 7.78
C VAL A 272 -1.77 -7.28 7.90
N THR A 273 -2.41 -7.21 9.05
CA THR A 273 -3.68 -7.89 9.36
C THR A 273 -4.88 -6.93 9.40
N GLY A 274 -4.63 -5.61 9.43
CA GLY A 274 -5.73 -4.64 9.39
C GLY A 274 -5.31 -3.21 9.68
N ARG A 275 -6.30 -2.40 10.02
CA ARG A 275 -6.12 -1.04 10.54
C ARG A 275 -6.83 -0.91 11.88
N LEU A 276 -6.20 -0.22 12.81
CA LEU A 276 -6.76 -0.01 14.14
C LEU A 276 -8.16 0.64 14.08
N LYS A 277 -8.32 1.66 13.25
CA LYS A 277 -9.60 2.37 13.05
C LYS A 277 -10.64 1.63 12.20
N ASP A 278 -10.23 0.62 11.43
CA ASP A 278 -11.14 -0.19 10.61
C ASP A 278 -11.49 -1.50 11.35
N MET A 279 -10.84 -1.77 12.48
CA MET A 279 -11.13 -2.90 13.34
C MET A 279 -12.57 -2.81 13.85
N ILE A 280 -13.29 -3.91 13.76
CA ILE A 280 -14.68 -4.02 14.17
C ILE A 280 -14.71 -4.57 15.59
N ILE A 281 -15.27 -3.82 16.52
CA ILE A 281 -15.40 -4.25 17.91
C ILE A 281 -16.81 -4.83 18.12
N ARG A 282 -16.89 -6.17 18.02
CA ARG A 282 -18.14 -6.89 18.12
C ARG A 282 -18.29 -7.56 19.49
N GLY A 283 -19.07 -6.95 20.37
CA GLY A 283 -19.33 -7.52 21.70
C GLY A 283 -18.07 -7.68 22.57
N GLY A 284 -17.09 -6.81 22.38
CA GLY A 284 -15.79 -6.85 23.07
C GLY A 284 -14.71 -7.69 22.36
N GLU A 285 -15.06 -8.32 21.22
CA GLU A 285 -14.08 -9.06 20.40
C GLU A 285 -13.63 -8.23 19.21
N ASN A 286 -12.32 -8.23 18.93
CA ASN A 286 -11.71 -7.53 17.83
C ASN A 286 -11.77 -8.38 16.55
N ILE A 287 -12.48 -7.91 15.54
CA ILE A 287 -12.55 -8.53 14.23
C ILE A 287 -11.75 -7.67 13.25
N TYR A 288 -10.83 -8.31 12.55
CA TYR A 288 -9.99 -7.67 11.55
C TYR A 288 -10.61 -7.86 10.16
N PRO A 289 -11.12 -6.82 9.51
CA PRO A 289 -11.77 -6.92 8.20
C PRO A 289 -10.95 -7.66 7.16
N LYS A 290 -9.64 -7.47 7.17
CA LYS A 290 -8.73 -8.05 6.18
C LYS A 290 -8.73 -9.58 6.20
N GLU A 291 -8.80 -10.21 7.36
CA GLU A 291 -8.89 -11.67 7.48
C GLU A 291 -10.12 -12.22 6.74
N ILE A 292 -11.24 -11.52 6.87
CA ILE A 292 -12.49 -11.89 6.19
C ILE A 292 -12.39 -11.63 4.69
N GLU A 293 -11.81 -10.49 4.30
CA GLU A 293 -11.59 -10.10 2.90
C GLU A 293 -10.70 -11.11 2.19
N GLU A 294 -9.57 -11.48 2.78
CA GLU A 294 -8.62 -12.46 2.22
C GLU A 294 -9.29 -13.81 1.99
N PHE A 295 -10.11 -14.26 2.94
CA PHE A 295 -10.83 -15.51 2.78
C PHE A 295 -11.89 -15.42 1.68
N ILE A 296 -12.75 -14.39 1.67
CA ILE A 296 -13.77 -14.22 0.63
C ILE A 296 -13.13 -14.10 -0.77
N TYR A 297 -11.94 -13.49 -0.85
CA TYR A 297 -11.19 -13.33 -2.10
C TYR A 297 -10.79 -14.68 -2.74
N THR A 298 -10.68 -15.76 -1.96
CA THR A 298 -10.37 -17.10 -2.47
C THR A 298 -11.56 -17.74 -3.21
N HIS A 299 -12.76 -17.18 -3.10
CA HIS A 299 -13.94 -17.71 -3.81
C HIS A 299 -13.82 -17.45 -5.32
N PRO A 300 -13.98 -18.49 -6.19
CA PRO A 300 -13.73 -18.39 -7.64
C PRO A 300 -14.48 -17.29 -8.36
N ALA A 301 -15.71 -16.98 -7.90
CA ALA A 301 -16.58 -15.97 -8.50
C ALA A 301 -16.28 -14.53 -8.01
N VAL A 302 -15.45 -14.34 -6.99
CA VAL A 302 -15.18 -13.01 -6.42
C VAL A 302 -14.09 -12.31 -7.21
N GLN A 303 -14.37 -11.07 -7.60
CA GLN A 303 -13.40 -10.16 -8.22
C GLN A 303 -12.73 -9.28 -7.18
N ASP A 304 -13.51 -8.70 -6.24
CA ASP A 304 -13.00 -7.83 -5.16
C ASP A 304 -13.98 -7.85 -3.98
N VAL A 305 -13.49 -7.57 -2.79
CA VAL A 305 -14.28 -7.55 -1.56
C VAL A 305 -13.75 -6.51 -0.58
N GLN A 306 -14.67 -5.85 0.12
CA GLN A 306 -14.36 -4.96 1.22
C GLN A 306 -15.27 -5.26 2.40
N VAL A 307 -14.69 -5.36 3.59
CA VAL A 307 -15.42 -5.57 4.84
C VAL A 307 -15.33 -4.32 5.69
N ILE A 308 -16.47 -3.90 6.22
CA ILE A 308 -16.63 -2.70 7.05
C ILE A 308 -17.41 -3.02 8.32
N GLY A 309 -17.16 -2.26 9.38
CA GLY A 309 -17.99 -2.28 10.59
C GLY A 309 -19.22 -1.39 10.41
N VAL A 310 -20.37 -1.87 10.78
CA VAL A 310 -21.62 -1.09 10.84
C VAL A 310 -22.19 -1.13 12.26
N PRO A 311 -22.89 -0.08 12.73
CA PRO A 311 -23.47 -0.06 14.07
C PRO A 311 -24.45 -1.20 14.30
N ASP A 312 -24.42 -1.80 15.48
CA ASP A 312 -25.35 -2.82 15.94
C ASP A 312 -25.79 -2.55 17.39
N GLU A 313 -27.09 -2.63 17.67
CA GLU A 313 -27.65 -2.32 18.99
C GLU A 313 -27.21 -3.30 20.07
N ARG A 314 -26.95 -4.57 19.72
CA ARG A 314 -26.59 -5.63 20.67
C ARG A 314 -25.08 -5.74 20.90
N TYR A 315 -24.32 -5.65 19.83
CA TYR A 315 -22.88 -5.94 19.86
C TYR A 315 -21.99 -4.71 19.67
N GLY A 316 -22.59 -3.49 19.56
CA GLY A 316 -21.88 -2.27 19.27
C GLY A 316 -21.60 -2.12 17.78
N GLU A 317 -20.93 -3.11 17.19
CA GLU A 317 -20.70 -3.21 15.75
C GLU A 317 -20.94 -4.61 15.22
N GLU A 318 -21.24 -4.71 13.94
CA GLU A 318 -21.32 -5.94 13.16
C GLU A 318 -20.54 -5.80 11.85
N ALA A 319 -20.02 -6.92 11.35
CA ALA A 319 -19.34 -6.94 10.06
C ALA A 319 -20.33 -6.93 8.89
N MET A 320 -19.98 -6.15 7.86
CA MET A 320 -20.68 -6.13 6.57
C MET A 320 -19.66 -6.33 5.45
N ALA A 321 -19.90 -7.32 4.59
CA ALA A 321 -19.13 -7.57 3.39
C ALA A 321 -19.81 -6.97 2.16
N LEU A 322 -19.08 -6.17 1.38
CA LEU A 322 -19.47 -5.69 0.06
C LEU A 322 -18.58 -6.37 -0.98
N ILE A 323 -19.19 -7.08 -1.93
CA ILE A 323 -18.51 -8.01 -2.83
C ILE A 323 -18.79 -7.61 -4.27
N ILE A 324 -17.74 -7.55 -5.08
CA ILE A 324 -17.81 -7.43 -6.53
C ILE A 324 -17.57 -8.82 -7.12
N LEU A 325 -18.51 -9.33 -7.92
CA LEU A 325 -18.36 -10.59 -8.62
C LEU A 325 -17.66 -10.37 -9.97
N LYS A 326 -16.95 -11.40 -10.43
CA LYS A 326 -16.42 -11.46 -11.80
C LYS A 326 -17.56 -11.39 -12.81
N GLU A 327 -17.29 -10.84 -13.99
CA GLU A 327 -18.27 -10.72 -15.06
C GLU A 327 -18.91 -12.07 -15.40
N GLY A 328 -20.25 -12.09 -15.49
CA GLY A 328 -21.02 -13.29 -15.76
C GLY A 328 -21.21 -14.27 -14.61
N GLN A 329 -20.54 -14.06 -13.48
CA GLN A 329 -20.68 -14.90 -12.27
C GLN A 329 -21.92 -14.49 -11.47
N LYS A 330 -22.54 -15.47 -10.81
CA LYS A 330 -23.69 -15.28 -9.91
C LYS A 330 -23.49 -16.13 -8.67
N VAL A 331 -23.60 -15.52 -7.52
CA VAL A 331 -23.57 -16.15 -6.19
C VAL A 331 -24.66 -15.49 -5.35
N SER A 332 -25.46 -16.27 -4.67
CA SER A 332 -26.45 -15.73 -3.73
C SER A 332 -25.82 -15.42 -2.36
N GLU A 333 -26.49 -14.56 -1.59
CA GLU A 333 -26.03 -14.27 -0.22
C GLU A 333 -25.95 -15.53 0.66
N PRO A 334 -26.93 -16.46 0.66
CA PRO A 334 -26.83 -17.70 1.43
C PRO A 334 -25.64 -18.58 1.03
N GLU A 335 -25.36 -18.74 -0.26
CA GLU A 335 -24.20 -19.50 -0.75
C GLU A 335 -22.87 -18.89 -0.29
N MET A 336 -22.75 -17.58 -0.42
CA MET A 336 -21.55 -16.86 0.05
C MET A 336 -21.39 -16.98 1.57
N ARG A 337 -22.49 -16.89 2.32
CA ARG A 337 -22.49 -17.05 3.78
C ARG A 337 -22.05 -18.45 4.19
N GLU A 338 -22.58 -19.49 3.53
CA GLU A 338 -22.17 -20.87 3.77
C GLU A 338 -20.67 -21.07 3.49
N TYR A 339 -20.19 -20.51 2.37
CA TYR A 339 -18.77 -20.52 2.04
C TYR A 339 -17.92 -19.91 3.15
N ILE A 340 -18.29 -18.73 3.65
CA ILE A 340 -17.57 -18.06 4.73
C ILE A 340 -17.63 -18.90 6.03
N MET A 341 -18.77 -19.44 6.37
CA MET A 341 -18.96 -20.26 7.57
C MET A 341 -18.16 -21.56 7.56
N SER A 342 -17.79 -22.06 6.40
CA SER A 342 -17.02 -23.31 6.29
C SER A 342 -15.58 -23.20 6.82
N HIS A 343 -15.04 -21.95 6.96
CA HIS A 343 -13.65 -21.72 7.31
C HIS A 343 -13.44 -20.71 8.43
N LEU A 344 -14.31 -19.69 8.53
CA LEU A 344 -14.16 -18.67 9.54
C LEU A 344 -15.00 -18.97 10.81
N ALA A 345 -14.48 -18.56 11.94
CA ALA A 345 -15.21 -18.65 13.20
C ALA A 345 -16.52 -17.85 13.12
N ARG A 346 -17.58 -18.38 13.75
CA ARG A 346 -18.96 -17.85 13.66
C ARG A 346 -19.07 -16.34 13.93
N HIS A 347 -18.29 -15.81 14.86
CA HIS A 347 -18.30 -14.38 15.21
C HIS A 347 -17.70 -13.47 14.11
N LYS A 348 -16.86 -14.03 13.22
CA LYS A 348 -16.25 -13.33 12.07
C LYS A 348 -17.10 -13.35 10.81
N VAL A 349 -18.17 -14.17 10.78
CA VAL A 349 -19.06 -14.22 9.60
C VAL A 349 -19.84 -12.92 9.50
N PRO A 350 -19.75 -12.16 8.38
CA PRO A 350 -20.47 -10.90 8.23
C PRO A 350 -21.98 -11.07 8.42
N LYS A 351 -22.57 -10.21 9.22
CA LYS A 351 -24.04 -10.16 9.40
C LYS A 351 -24.74 -9.75 8.10
N TYR A 352 -24.12 -8.82 7.37
CA TYR A 352 -24.63 -8.32 6.11
C TYR A 352 -23.65 -8.70 4.99
N ILE A 353 -24.19 -9.22 3.88
CA ILE A 353 -23.44 -9.54 2.67
C ILE A 353 -24.20 -8.90 1.51
N GLU A 354 -23.53 -8.02 0.77
CA GLU A 354 -24.13 -7.34 -0.38
C GLU A 354 -23.22 -7.43 -1.60
N PHE A 355 -23.81 -7.58 -2.77
CA PHE A 355 -23.10 -7.54 -4.05
C PHE A 355 -23.23 -6.15 -4.68
N THR A 356 -22.11 -5.59 -5.13
CA THR A 356 -22.02 -4.26 -5.72
C THR A 356 -21.20 -4.27 -7.00
N GLY A 357 -21.36 -3.27 -7.85
CA GLY A 357 -20.57 -3.13 -9.08
C GLY A 357 -19.28 -2.35 -8.91
N THR A 358 -19.18 -1.49 -7.88
CA THR A 358 -18.03 -0.61 -7.69
C THR A 358 -17.82 -0.26 -6.22
N PHE A 359 -16.60 0.13 -5.86
CA PHE A 359 -16.29 0.75 -4.57
C PHE A 359 -15.95 2.24 -4.75
N PRO A 360 -16.31 3.11 -3.77
CA PRO A 360 -15.86 4.50 -3.77
C PRO A 360 -14.35 4.55 -3.57
N MET A 361 -13.64 5.26 -4.47
CA MET A 361 -12.18 5.38 -4.43
C MET A 361 -11.75 6.86 -4.43
N ASN A 362 -10.55 7.12 -3.91
CA ASN A 362 -9.89 8.41 -4.08
C ASN A 362 -9.13 8.48 -5.43
N ALA A 363 -8.54 9.65 -5.74
CA ALA A 363 -7.77 9.87 -6.97
C ALA A 363 -6.51 8.96 -7.10
N ALA A 364 -6.04 8.38 -6.01
CA ALA A 364 -4.93 7.42 -6.00
C ALA A 364 -5.38 5.95 -6.13
N GLY A 365 -6.68 5.68 -6.35
CA GLY A 365 -7.24 4.33 -6.48
C GLY A 365 -7.45 3.60 -5.15
N LYS A 366 -7.38 4.30 -4.00
CA LYS A 366 -7.61 3.71 -2.69
C LYS A 366 -9.09 3.72 -2.34
N VAL A 367 -9.61 2.56 -1.91
CA VAL A 367 -10.99 2.42 -1.45
C VAL A 367 -11.26 3.26 -0.20
N LEU A 368 -12.40 3.94 -0.17
CA LEU A 368 -12.85 4.82 0.89
C LEU A 368 -13.88 4.11 1.80
N LYS A 369 -13.40 3.23 2.69
CA LYS A 369 -14.27 2.45 3.60
C LYS A 369 -15.20 3.31 4.45
N TYR A 370 -14.77 4.51 4.85
CA TYR A 370 -15.64 5.42 5.63
C TYR A 370 -16.90 5.84 4.85
N LYS A 371 -16.77 6.08 3.52
CA LYS A 371 -17.94 6.36 2.66
C LYS A 371 -18.84 5.14 2.52
N MET A 372 -18.26 3.96 2.37
CA MET A 372 -19.02 2.72 2.32
C MET A 372 -19.83 2.52 3.61
N ARG A 373 -19.20 2.80 4.78
CA ARG A 373 -19.87 2.73 6.09
C ARG A 373 -21.01 3.74 6.18
N GLU A 374 -20.79 5.01 5.81
CA GLU A 374 -21.81 6.05 5.82
C GLU A 374 -23.02 5.67 4.95
N ASP A 375 -22.77 5.16 3.75
CA ASP A 375 -23.81 4.74 2.82
C ASP A 375 -24.57 3.50 3.32
N ALA A 376 -23.87 2.52 3.89
CA ALA A 376 -24.46 1.33 4.48
C ALA A 376 -25.34 1.69 5.68
N VAL A 377 -24.87 2.55 6.59
CA VAL A 377 -25.64 3.00 7.76
C VAL A 377 -26.95 3.70 7.33
N LYS A 378 -26.89 4.58 6.33
CA LYS A 378 -28.07 5.25 5.77
C LYS A 378 -29.06 4.25 5.15
N ARG A 379 -28.56 3.36 4.31
CA ARG A 379 -29.37 2.42 3.52
C ARG A 379 -30.03 1.36 4.39
N LEU A 380 -29.32 0.86 5.40
CA LEU A 380 -29.83 -0.15 6.33
C LEU A 380 -30.58 0.46 7.54
N GLY A 381 -30.63 1.79 7.65
CA GLY A 381 -31.29 2.46 8.75
C GLY A 381 -30.65 2.20 10.13
N LEU A 382 -29.34 1.96 10.18
CA LEU A 382 -28.60 1.57 11.40
C LEU A 382 -28.14 2.77 12.26
N GLY A 383 -28.51 3.98 11.92
CA GLY A 383 -28.21 5.18 12.73
C GLY A 383 -29.05 5.20 14.02
N LYS A 384 -28.45 5.67 15.13
CA LYS A 384 -29.20 5.91 16.37
C LYS A 384 -30.45 6.74 16.05
N LYS A 385 -31.64 6.19 16.26
CA LYS A 385 -32.85 6.99 16.40
C LYS A 385 -32.58 7.94 17.57
N LYS A 386 -32.59 9.26 17.29
CA LYS A 386 -32.55 10.29 18.31
C LYS A 386 -33.76 10.20 19.19
#